data_8bf02a53c3514548cd084ab95435ae7c
#
_entry.id   8bf02a53c3514548cd084ab95435ae7c
#
_cell.length_a   1.000
_cell.length_b   1.000
_cell.length_c   1.000
_cell.angle_alpha   90.00
_cell.angle_beta   90.00
_cell.angle_gamma   90.00
#
_symmetry.space_group_name_H-M   'P 1'
#
loop_
_entity.id
_entity.type
_entity.pdbx_description
1 polymer ?
#
loop_
_entity_poly.entity_id
_entity_poly.type
_entity_poly.pdbx_seq_one_letter_code
_entity_poly.pdbx_strand_id
1 'polypeptide(L)'
;MPAPILISLLQGFRVMLYSTIKVATYKNPICAAFSAVLLLSMTSCVSTTATTLQKSAHITTVNTSDYCQSQDLKATYKNQNTQQRAMSCMLAELQHYQQKDKTAQQQYFAYKAQAWLNYAIHKDSMNSRSPAGLEAAKSAEAILQALKKGSENDLVLIQDISASSALMRPDLWATLSALKDSDGIASAPREIAFSEVALIWAATDQCEHNSRQAGSQFRMADRWLEQAREAFVNAHNSKENVALEGLIVRYYEQYSPFDASGDRCNGQVLPTLDQM
;
A
#
# COMPACT_ATOMS: atom_id res chain seq x y z
N MET A 1 -19.38 -26.99 53.52
CA MET A 1 -18.04 -27.61 53.61
C MET A 1 -17.29 -27.27 52.34
N PRO A 2 -16.24 -26.52 52.41
CA PRO A 2 -15.44 -26.15 51.28
C PRO A 2 -14.21 -27.04 51.15
N ALA A 3 -13.76 -27.29 49.95
CA ALA A 3 -12.44 -27.87 49.69
C ALA A 3 -11.66 -26.97 48.73
N PRO A 4 -10.41 -26.66 49.02
CA PRO A 4 -9.56 -25.85 48.20
C PRO A 4 -8.66 -26.71 47.30
N ILE A 5 -8.40 -26.32 46.07
CA ILE A 5 -7.37 -26.94 45.24
C ILE A 5 -6.61 -25.86 44.48
N LEU A 6 -5.46 -25.65 44.96
CA LEU A 6 -4.11 -25.74 44.38
C LEU A 6 -3.78 -24.82 43.22
N ILE A 7 -3.04 -23.81 43.63
CA ILE A 7 -2.08 -23.03 42.84
C ILE A 7 -0.85 -23.92 42.58
N SER A 8 -0.46 -24.08 41.34
CA SER A 8 0.85 -24.58 40.91
C SER A 8 1.36 -23.72 39.75
N LEU A 9 2.18 -22.74 40.04
CA LEU A 9 3.63 -22.65 39.77
C LEU A 9 4.08 -23.25 38.43
N LEU A 10 4.35 -22.37 37.47
CA LEU A 10 5.36 -22.61 36.48
C LEU A 10 6.17 -21.33 36.24
N GLN A 11 7.22 -21.22 37.01
CA GLN A 11 8.41 -20.47 36.71
C GLN A 11 9.25 -21.23 35.69
N GLY A 12 9.85 -20.47 34.76
CA GLY A 12 11.13 -20.86 34.19
C GLY A 12 11.10 -21.12 32.70
N PHE A 13 11.59 -20.18 31.91
CA PHE A 13 12.87 -20.36 31.24
C PHE A 13 13.18 -19.07 30.42
N ARG A 14 13.97 -18.19 31.04
CA ARG A 14 14.78 -17.23 30.31
C ARG A 14 15.98 -18.00 29.77
N VAL A 15 16.12 -18.11 28.47
CA VAL A 15 17.40 -18.39 27.84
C VAL A 15 17.81 -17.18 27.03
N MET A 16 18.73 -16.41 27.64
CA MET A 16 19.57 -15.46 26.92
C MET A 16 20.56 -16.27 26.08
N LEU A 17 20.54 -16.08 24.79
CA LEU A 17 21.64 -16.42 23.90
C LEU A 17 22.22 -15.12 23.34
N TYR A 18 23.23 -14.61 24.03
CA TYR A 18 24.18 -13.66 23.48
C TYR A 18 25.04 -14.40 22.45
N SER A 19 24.82 -14.09 21.17
CA SER A 19 25.74 -14.50 20.10
C SER A 19 26.68 -13.34 19.81
N THR A 20 27.88 -13.44 20.33
CA THR A 20 29.01 -12.55 20.03
C THR A 20 29.51 -12.84 18.63
N ILE A 21 29.25 -11.92 17.70
CA ILE A 21 29.84 -11.92 16.35
C ILE A 21 31.23 -11.31 16.47
N LYS A 22 32.25 -12.15 16.35
CA LYS A 22 33.65 -11.73 16.16
C LYS A 22 33.78 -11.12 14.75
N VAL A 23 34.10 -9.85 14.72
CA VAL A 23 34.54 -9.16 13.51
C VAL A 23 35.96 -9.57 13.23
N ALA A 24 36.17 -10.36 12.16
CA ALA A 24 37.48 -10.65 11.64
C ALA A 24 37.97 -9.50 10.75
N THR A 25 38.89 -8.73 11.28
CA THR A 25 39.65 -7.73 10.52
C THR A 25 40.62 -8.45 9.58
N TYR A 26 40.34 -8.38 8.29
CA TYR A 26 41.28 -8.84 7.26
C TYR A 26 42.14 -7.65 6.82
N LYS A 27 43.37 -7.63 7.34
CA LYS A 27 44.47 -6.78 6.84
C LYS A 27 45.16 -7.55 5.74
N ASN A 28 45.18 -7.05 4.52
CA ASN A 28 46.22 -7.34 3.57
C ASN A 28 46.61 -6.07 2.82
N PRO A 29 47.92 -5.75 2.87
CA PRO A 29 48.52 -4.75 2.01
C PRO A 29 49.36 -5.47 0.95
N ILE A 30 49.21 -5.14 -0.32
CA ILE A 30 50.27 -5.37 -1.33
C ILE A 30 50.09 -4.40 -2.49
N CYS A 31 51.11 -3.54 -2.62
CA CYS A 31 51.88 -3.08 -3.77
C CYS A 31 51.16 -2.26 -4.83
N ALA A 32 51.42 -1.00 -4.93
CA ALA A 32 52.64 -0.32 -5.39
C ALA A 32 52.85 -0.36 -6.91
N ALA A 33 52.82 0.88 -7.43
CA ALA A 33 53.58 1.41 -8.56
C ALA A 33 53.26 0.93 -9.99
N PHE A 34 52.81 1.87 -10.80
CA PHE A 34 53.45 2.16 -12.09
C PHE A 34 53.10 3.58 -12.57
N SER A 35 54.11 4.34 -12.56
CA SER A 35 54.70 5.39 -13.41
C SER A 35 53.84 6.06 -14.47
N ALA A 36 54.01 7.37 -14.39
CA ALA A 36 53.78 8.45 -15.32
C ALA A 36 54.10 8.19 -16.79
N VAL A 37 53.22 8.72 -17.66
CA VAL A 37 53.66 9.38 -18.90
C VAL A 37 52.75 10.60 -19.17
N LEU A 38 53.38 11.75 -19.22
CA LEU A 38 52.89 13.01 -19.76
C LEU A 38 52.46 12.85 -21.22
N LEU A 39 51.40 13.52 -21.63
CA LEU A 39 51.46 14.39 -22.83
C LEU A 39 50.29 15.38 -22.80
N LEU A 40 50.64 16.63 -22.87
CA LEU A 40 49.83 17.79 -23.08
C LEU A 40 49.05 17.74 -24.41
N SER A 41 47.78 18.02 -24.37
CA SER A 41 47.09 18.65 -25.48
C SER A 41 46.06 19.64 -24.95
N MET A 42 46.40 20.90 -25.09
CA MET A 42 45.53 22.04 -24.91
C MET A 42 44.47 22.03 -26.01
N THR A 43 43.18 21.93 -25.64
CA THR A 43 42.12 22.41 -26.50
C THR A 43 41.02 23.02 -25.64
N SER A 44 40.94 24.30 -25.76
CA SER A 44 39.86 25.27 -25.60
C SER A 44 38.64 24.87 -24.77
N CYS A 45 38.56 25.47 -23.60
CA CYS A 45 37.33 25.70 -22.85
C CYS A 45 36.37 26.58 -23.69
N VAL A 46 35.28 25.97 -24.13
CA VAL A 46 34.03 26.71 -24.32
C VAL A 46 33.20 26.43 -23.09
N SER A 47 33.19 27.38 -22.18
CA SER A 47 32.32 27.38 -21.01
C SER A 47 30.89 27.71 -21.50
N THR A 48 30.14 26.72 -21.90
CA THR A 48 28.69 26.80 -21.88
C THR A 48 28.23 26.36 -20.51
N THR A 49 28.07 27.32 -19.62
CA THR A 49 27.28 27.18 -18.40
C THR A 49 25.81 26.97 -18.79
N ALA A 50 25.50 25.76 -19.20
CA ALA A 50 24.13 25.30 -19.14
C ALA A 50 23.87 24.89 -17.70
N THR A 51 23.51 25.88 -16.89
CA THR A 51 22.82 25.65 -15.62
C THR A 51 21.43 25.09 -15.96
N THR A 52 21.37 23.86 -16.41
CA THR A 52 20.13 23.09 -16.29
C THR A 52 19.96 22.84 -14.80
N LEU A 53 19.32 23.80 -14.12
CA LEU A 53 18.49 23.51 -12.97
C LEU A 53 17.62 22.33 -13.38
N GLN A 54 18.09 21.14 -13.05
CA GLN A 54 17.28 19.94 -13.05
C GLN A 54 16.25 20.17 -11.94
N LYS A 55 15.21 20.94 -12.30
CA LYS A 55 14.01 21.15 -11.53
C LYS A 55 13.50 19.74 -11.29
N SER A 56 13.81 19.21 -10.11
CA SER A 56 13.14 18.03 -9.56
C SER A 56 11.69 18.15 -10.02
N ALA A 57 11.18 17.19 -10.78
CA ALA A 57 9.79 17.19 -11.19
C ALA A 57 8.99 17.00 -9.87
N HIS A 58 8.83 18.11 -9.18
CA HIS A 58 8.00 18.22 -8.01
C HIS A 58 6.60 17.85 -8.49
N ILE A 59 6.05 16.82 -7.94
CA ILE A 59 4.68 16.37 -8.16
C ILE A 59 3.75 17.51 -7.77
N THR A 60 3.48 18.39 -8.69
CA THR A 60 2.77 19.65 -8.48
C THR A 60 1.33 19.50 -8.92
N THR A 61 0.52 18.68 -8.24
CA THR A 61 -0.92 18.70 -8.54
C THR A 61 -1.83 18.10 -7.45
N VAL A 62 -1.41 18.03 -6.23
CA VAL A 62 -2.40 17.99 -5.15
C VAL A 62 -2.67 19.46 -4.81
N ASN A 63 -3.93 19.90 -4.91
CA ASN A 63 -4.32 21.24 -4.55
C ASN A 63 -4.14 21.41 -3.04
N THR A 64 -2.95 21.81 -2.62
CA THR A 64 -2.48 21.79 -1.23
C THR A 64 -3.17 22.82 -0.34
N SER A 65 -3.90 23.78 -0.94
CA SER A 65 -4.49 24.89 -0.21
C SER A 65 -5.79 24.54 0.53
N ASP A 66 -6.52 23.51 0.10
CA ASP A 66 -7.85 23.24 0.63
C ASP A 66 -7.89 22.26 1.81
N TYR A 67 -6.87 21.40 1.97
CA TYR A 67 -6.91 20.33 2.97
C TYR A 67 -6.42 20.71 4.37
N CYS A 68 -5.61 21.76 4.51
CA CYS A 68 -5.12 22.25 5.79
C CYS A 68 -5.80 23.56 6.20
N GLN A 69 -7.12 23.60 6.25
CA GLN A 69 -7.84 24.83 6.61
C GLN A 69 -7.77 25.14 8.12
N SER A 70 -7.73 24.11 8.97
CA SER A 70 -7.59 24.28 10.41
C SER A 70 -6.21 24.84 10.78
N GLN A 71 -6.18 25.88 11.62
CA GLN A 71 -4.94 26.45 12.14
C GLN A 71 -4.14 25.43 12.95
N ASP A 72 -4.82 24.53 13.66
CA ASP A 72 -4.20 23.47 14.46
C ASP A 72 -3.45 22.46 13.58
N LEU A 73 -4.06 22.05 12.48
CA LEU A 73 -3.38 21.16 11.51
C LEU A 73 -2.20 21.85 10.85
N LYS A 74 -2.32 23.14 10.49
CA LYS A 74 -1.20 23.92 9.94
C LYS A 74 -0.04 24.02 10.94
N ALA A 75 -0.35 24.22 12.21
CA ALA A 75 0.66 24.30 13.28
C ALA A 75 1.33 22.94 13.51
N THR A 76 0.54 21.86 13.54
CA THR A 76 1.02 20.49 13.75
C THR A 76 1.99 20.04 12.65
N TYR A 77 1.69 20.33 11.38
CA TYR A 77 2.47 19.87 10.24
C TYR A 77 3.38 20.93 9.62
N LYS A 78 3.65 22.03 10.33
CA LYS A 78 4.42 23.19 9.81
C LYS A 78 5.83 22.86 9.30
N ASN A 79 6.47 21.81 9.85
CA ASN A 79 7.83 21.41 9.49
C ASN A 79 7.90 20.45 8.29
N GLN A 80 6.75 20.01 7.77
CA GLN A 80 6.68 19.16 6.59
C GLN A 80 6.72 20.00 5.31
N ASN A 81 7.21 19.41 4.22
CA ASN A 81 7.07 20.05 2.90
C ASN A 81 5.59 20.13 2.53
N THR A 82 5.27 20.96 1.51
CA THR A 82 3.88 21.25 1.14
C THR A 82 3.07 19.99 0.78
N GLN A 83 3.70 19.04 0.09
CA GLN A 83 3.04 17.80 -0.32
C GLN A 83 2.79 16.87 0.87
N GLN A 84 3.78 16.64 1.71
CA GLN A 84 3.64 15.84 2.92
C GLN A 84 2.58 16.42 3.85
N ARG A 85 2.56 17.75 3.99
CA ARG A 85 1.54 18.46 4.76
C ARG A 85 0.14 18.21 4.20
N ALA A 86 -0.05 18.32 2.89
CA ALA A 86 -1.35 18.06 2.26
C ALA A 86 -1.81 16.62 2.53
N MET A 87 -0.94 15.63 2.33
CA MET A 87 -1.27 14.23 2.61
C MET A 87 -1.60 13.99 4.09
N SER A 88 -0.87 14.62 5.02
CA SER A 88 -1.15 14.52 6.45
C SER A 88 -2.49 15.15 6.83
N CYS A 89 -2.85 16.26 6.20
CA CYS A 89 -4.16 16.89 6.41
C CYS A 89 -5.30 16.06 5.84
N MET A 90 -5.11 15.45 4.66
CA MET A 90 -6.09 14.52 4.10
C MET A 90 -6.29 13.30 5.02
N LEU A 91 -5.22 12.75 5.60
CA LEU A 91 -5.32 11.66 6.58
C LEU A 91 -6.16 12.07 7.80
N ALA A 92 -5.95 13.29 8.31
CA ALA A 92 -6.73 13.80 9.43
C ALA A 92 -8.23 13.97 9.09
N GLU A 93 -8.56 14.46 7.89
CA GLU A 93 -9.94 14.58 7.42
C GLU A 93 -10.62 13.22 7.25
N LEU A 94 -9.90 12.20 6.75
CA LEU A 94 -10.45 10.86 6.56
C LEU A 94 -10.88 10.20 7.88
N GLN A 95 -10.25 10.56 9.02
CA GLN A 95 -10.63 10.02 10.33
C GLN A 95 -12.10 10.28 10.68
N HIS A 96 -12.69 11.37 10.17
CA HIS A 96 -14.10 11.65 10.36
C HIS A 96 -15.01 10.59 9.73
N TYR A 97 -14.64 10.08 8.55
CA TYR A 97 -15.42 9.08 7.82
C TYR A 97 -15.14 7.63 8.27
N GLN A 98 -14.15 7.42 9.15
CA GLN A 98 -13.82 6.13 9.73
C GLN A 98 -14.56 5.84 11.04
N GLN A 99 -15.38 6.78 11.50
CA GLN A 99 -16.14 6.63 12.75
C GLN A 99 -17.26 5.60 12.60
N LYS A 100 -17.66 5.00 13.72
CA LYS A 100 -18.69 3.95 13.77
C LYS A 100 -20.11 4.42 13.39
N ASP A 101 -20.35 5.74 13.42
CA ASP A 101 -21.62 6.35 13.01
C ASP A 101 -21.76 6.51 11.49
N LYS A 102 -20.71 6.24 10.75
CA LYS A 102 -20.68 6.29 9.28
C LYS A 102 -21.12 4.97 8.67
N THR A 103 -21.64 5.02 7.43
CA THR A 103 -21.99 3.81 6.70
C THR A 103 -20.75 2.94 6.46
N ALA A 104 -20.91 1.63 6.32
CA ALA A 104 -19.81 0.72 6.02
C ALA A 104 -19.10 1.10 4.71
N GLN A 105 -19.86 1.58 3.71
CA GLN A 105 -19.32 2.07 2.45
C GLN A 105 -18.48 3.33 2.63
N GLN A 106 -18.93 4.30 3.43
CA GLN A 106 -18.12 5.49 3.77
C GLN A 106 -16.84 5.11 4.49
N GLN A 107 -16.94 4.20 5.45
CA GLN A 107 -15.77 3.68 6.17
C GLN A 107 -14.79 2.98 5.21
N TYR A 108 -15.29 2.09 4.34
CA TYR A 108 -14.47 1.40 3.35
C TYR A 108 -13.71 2.38 2.45
N PHE A 109 -14.39 3.38 1.87
CA PHE A 109 -13.72 4.35 1.02
C PHE A 109 -12.75 5.24 1.80
N ALA A 110 -13.05 5.60 3.04
CA ALA A 110 -12.14 6.36 3.89
C ALA A 110 -10.86 5.56 4.21
N TYR A 111 -10.98 4.27 4.52
CA TYR A 111 -9.84 3.39 4.72
C TYR A 111 -9.07 3.12 3.43
N LYS A 112 -9.76 3.02 2.29
CA LYS A 112 -9.13 2.89 0.96
C LYS A 112 -8.29 4.12 0.61
N ALA A 113 -8.83 5.32 0.84
CA ALA A 113 -8.08 6.57 0.67
C ALA A 113 -6.89 6.66 1.63
N GLN A 114 -7.04 6.25 2.89
CA GLN A 114 -5.94 6.16 3.85
C GLN A 114 -4.83 5.22 3.37
N ALA A 115 -5.19 4.05 2.87
CA ALA A 115 -4.21 3.07 2.35
C ALA A 115 -3.45 3.64 1.14
N TRP A 116 -4.13 4.35 0.23
CA TRP A 116 -3.50 5.05 -0.89
C TRP A 116 -2.55 6.16 -0.42
N LEU A 117 -2.94 6.97 0.58
CA LEU A 117 -2.06 8.00 1.15
C LEU A 117 -0.83 7.40 1.80
N ASN A 118 -0.99 6.30 2.54
CA ASN A 118 0.14 5.58 3.12
C ASN A 118 1.14 5.12 2.05
N TYR A 119 0.63 4.63 0.91
CA TYR A 119 1.47 4.27 -0.23
C TYR A 119 2.18 5.49 -0.84
N ALA A 120 1.45 6.57 -1.07
CA ALA A 120 2.02 7.80 -1.61
C ALA A 120 3.12 8.37 -0.70
N ILE A 121 2.88 8.41 0.63
CA ILE A 121 3.86 8.85 1.62
C ILE A 121 5.09 7.94 1.63
N HIS A 122 4.90 6.63 1.51
CA HIS A 122 6.01 5.68 1.42
C HIS A 122 6.86 5.94 0.18
N LYS A 123 6.27 6.09 -0.99
CA LYS A 123 6.99 6.41 -2.24
C LYS A 123 7.72 7.76 -2.15
N ASP A 124 7.10 8.77 -1.56
CA ASP A 124 7.72 10.08 -1.32
C ASP A 124 8.94 9.97 -0.38
N SER A 125 8.81 9.21 0.72
CA SER A 125 9.89 9.00 1.70
C SER A 125 11.11 8.29 1.10
N MET A 126 10.89 7.46 0.07
CA MET A 126 11.95 6.76 -0.65
C MET A 126 12.52 7.59 -1.82
N ASN A 127 12.08 8.83 -2.00
CA ASN A 127 12.40 9.66 -3.18
C ASN A 127 12.18 8.91 -4.50
N SER A 128 11.14 8.11 -4.57
CA SER A 128 10.80 7.34 -5.77
C SER A 128 10.46 8.29 -6.93
N ARG A 129 11.02 8.01 -8.11
CA ARG A 129 10.68 8.71 -9.35
C ARG A 129 9.49 8.09 -10.09
N SER A 130 8.95 7.00 -9.55
CA SER A 130 7.79 6.32 -10.11
C SER A 130 6.55 7.23 -10.06
N PRO A 131 5.69 7.21 -11.08
CA PRO A 131 4.42 7.92 -11.06
C PRO A 131 3.42 7.32 -10.04
N ALA A 132 3.66 6.10 -9.56
CA ALA A 132 2.74 5.37 -8.69
C ALA A 132 2.38 6.12 -7.40
N GLY A 133 3.35 6.84 -6.80
CA GLY A 133 3.07 7.65 -5.61
C GLY A 133 2.11 8.82 -5.88
N LEU A 134 2.23 9.46 -7.06
CA LEU A 134 1.32 10.52 -7.48
C LEU A 134 -0.08 9.97 -7.80
N GLU A 135 -0.14 8.85 -8.50
CA GLU A 135 -1.41 8.18 -8.84
C GLU A 135 -2.15 7.79 -7.57
N ALA A 136 -1.44 7.25 -6.58
CA ALA A 136 -1.98 6.92 -5.27
C ALA A 136 -2.53 8.15 -4.53
N ALA A 137 -1.79 9.25 -4.51
CA ALA A 137 -2.23 10.50 -3.89
C ALA A 137 -3.50 11.06 -4.57
N LYS A 138 -3.56 11.03 -5.91
CA LYS A 138 -4.74 11.45 -6.68
C LYS A 138 -5.96 10.54 -6.41
N SER A 139 -5.75 9.22 -6.31
CA SER A 139 -6.82 8.27 -5.97
C SER A 139 -7.40 8.56 -4.59
N ALA A 140 -6.54 8.82 -3.62
CA ALA A 140 -6.98 9.21 -2.28
C ALA A 140 -7.74 10.53 -2.26
N GLU A 141 -7.25 11.53 -3.00
CA GLU A 141 -7.89 12.84 -3.13
C GLU A 141 -9.29 12.73 -3.74
N ALA A 142 -9.42 11.98 -4.83
CA ALA A 142 -10.71 11.76 -5.50
C ALA A 142 -11.74 11.12 -4.56
N ILE A 143 -11.33 10.10 -3.79
CA ILE A 143 -12.18 9.45 -2.81
C ILE A 143 -12.59 10.44 -1.70
N LEU A 144 -11.64 11.20 -1.13
CA LEU A 144 -11.95 12.19 -0.09
C LEU A 144 -12.92 13.25 -0.60
N GLN A 145 -12.75 13.73 -1.84
CA GLN A 145 -13.67 14.68 -2.44
C GLN A 145 -15.08 14.10 -2.63
N ALA A 146 -15.21 12.85 -3.04
CA ALA A 146 -16.49 12.18 -3.16
C ALA A 146 -17.17 12.04 -1.78
N LEU A 147 -16.44 11.64 -0.74
CA LEU A 147 -16.93 11.57 0.63
C LEU A 147 -17.41 12.95 1.14
N LYS A 148 -16.65 14.01 0.86
CA LYS A 148 -17.03 15.39 1.25
C LYS A 148 -18.31 15.88 0.55
N LYS A 149 -18.58 15.42 -0.66
CA LYS A 149 -19.77 15.76 -1.45
C LYS A 149 -20.96 14.84 -1.16
N GLY A 150 -20.77 13.76 -0.41
CA GLY A 150 -21.80 12.72 -0.21
C GLY A 150 -22.12 11.95 -1.49
N SER A 151 -21.14 11.81 -2.38
CA SER A 151 -21.25 11.10 -3.66
C SER A 151 -20.41 9.80 -3.69
N GLU A 152 -20.19 9.21 -2.53
CA GLU A 152 -19.46 7.94 -2.43
C GLU A 152 -20.12 6.78 -3.17
N ASN A 153 -21.43 6.85 -3.39
CA ASN A 153 -22.16 5.84 -4.18
C ASN A 153 -21.81 5.87 -5.68
N ASP A 154 -21.24 6.97 -6.16
CA ASP A 154 -20.77 7.10 -7.53
C ASP A 154 -19.37 6.49 -7.72
N LEU A 155 -18.70 6.13 -6.62
CA LEU A 155 -17.39 5.50 -6.66
C LEU A 155 -17.51 4.00 -7.00
N VAL A 156 -16.63 3.56 -7.87
CA VAL A 156 -16.58 2.16 -8.28
C VAL A 156 -15.98 1.30 -7.17
N LEU A 157 -16.68 0.25 -6.77
CA LEU A 157 -16.21 -0.70 -5.76
C LEU A 157 -15.07 -1.59 -6.31
N ILE A 158 -15.18 -2.03 -7.56
CA ILE A 158 -14.15 -2.81 -8.24
C ILE A 158 -13.29 -1.83 -9.04
N GLN A 159 -12.06 -1.66 -8.63
CA GLN A 159 -11.12 -0.75 -9.30
C GLN A 159 -10.29 -1.52 -10.32
N ASP A 160 -10.20 -0.98 -11.53
CA ASP A 160 -9.27 -1.48 -12.52
C ASP A 160 -7.81 -1.37 -12.04
N ILE A 161 -7.01 -2.34 -12.43
CA ILE A 161 -5.59 -2.37 -12.15
C ILE A 161 -4.89 -1.41 -13.10
N SER A 162 -4.18 -0.44 -12.54
CA SER A 162 -3.48 0.59 -13.33
C SER A 162 -2.39 0.01 -14.24
N ALA A 163 -2.03 0.76 -15.29
CA ALA A 163 -0.97 0.36 -16.23
C ALA A 163 0.42 0.19 -15.57
N SER A 164 0.62 0.74 -14.39
CA SER A 164 1.85 0.57 -13.59
C SER A 164 1.86 -0.71 -12.75
N SER A 165 0.79 -1.52 -12.81
CA SER A 165 0.58 -2.71 -12.00
C SER A 165 0.07 -3.88 -12.86
N ALA A 166 -0.20 -5.01 -12.23
CA ALA A 166 -0.76 -6.19 -12.88
C ALA A 166 -1.63 -7.00 -11.91
N LEU A 167 -2.50 -7.87 -12.45
CA LEU A 167 -3.14 -8.86 -11.62
C LEU A 167 -2.08 -9.91 -11.23
N MET A 168 -1.75 -9.93 -9.96
CA MET A 168 -0.89 -10.94 -9.35
C MET A 168 -1.62 -11.52 -8.15
N ARG A 169 -1.45 -12.80 -7.87
CA ARG A 169 -2.16 -13.49 -6.80
C ARG A 169 -3.68 -13.51 -7.05
N PRO A 170 -4.15 -14.18 -8.13
CA PRO A 170 -5.57 -14.29 -8.46
C PRO A 170 -6.40 -14.89 -7.33
N ASP A 171 -5.80 -15.71 -6.47
CA ASP A 171 -6.40 -16.26 -5.26
C ASP A 171 -6.83 -15.16 -4.26
N LEU A 172 -5.99 -14.19 -4.02
CA LEU A 172 -6.31 -13.07 -3.13
C LEU A 172 -7.32 -12.11 -3.77
N TRP A 173 -7.19 -11.84 -5.06
CA TRP A 173 -8.17 -11.02 -5.79
C TRP A 173 -9.54 -11.67 -5.82
N ALA A 174 -9.62 -12.99 -5.98
CA ALA A 174 -10.87 -13.74 -5.92
C ALA A 174 -11.54 -13.61 -4.55
N THR A 175 -10.78 -13.78 -3.48
CA THR A 175 -11.28 -13.61 -2.12
C THR A 175 -11.78 -12.19 -1.87
N LEU A 176 -11.01 -11.17 -2.32
CA LEU A 176 -11.38 -9.76 -2.19
C LEU A 176 -12.70 -9.46 -2.91
N SER A 177 -12.83 -9.88 -4.17
CA SER A 177 -14.03 -9.63 -4.98
C SER A 177 -15.26 -10.35 -4.42
N ALA A 178 -15.10 -11.60 -4.00
CA ALA A 178 -16.16 -12.36 -3.38
C ALA A 178 -16.67 -11.72 -2.08
N LEU A 179 -15.76 -11.23 -1.23
CA LEU A 179 -16.12 -10.50 -0.01
C LEU A 179 -16.88 -9.20 -0.32
N LYS A 180 -16.45 -8.45 -1.34
CA LYS A 180 -17.17 -7.23 -1.75
C LYS A 180 -18.59 -7.51 -2.23
N ASP A 181 -18.78 -8.58 -3.00
CA ASP A 181 -20.09 -8.96 -3.54
C ASP A 181 -21.00 -9.64 -2.51
N SER A 182 -20.45 -10.12 -1.39
CA SER A 182 -21.18 -10.82 -0.34
C SER A 182 -21.48 -9.96 0.90
N ASP A 183 -21.50 -8.64 0.75
CA ASP A 183 -21.68 -7.70 1.88
C ASP A 183 -20.55 -7.74 2.93
N GLY A 184 -19.38 -8.24 2.57
CA GLY A 184 -18.21 -8.28 3.43
C GLY A 184 -17.73 -6.88 3.85
N ILE A 185 -18.03 -5.84 3.05
CA ILE A 185 -17.74 -4.45 3.41
C ILE A 185 -18.47 -4.05 4.69
N ALA A 186 -19.68 -4.54 4.93
CA ALA A 186 -20.39 -4.27 6.18
C ALA A 186 -19.70 -4.90 7.39
N SER A 187 -19.08 -6.06 7.20
CA SER A 187 -18.41 -6.81 8.26
C SER A 187 -16.98 -6.34 8.54
N ALA A 188 -16.24 -5.93 7.48
CA ALA A 188 -14.81 -5.63 7.57
C ALA A 188 -14.37 -4.52 6.59
N PRO A 189 -14.91 -3.29 6.69
CA PRO A 189 -14.64 -2.23 5.72
C PRO A 189 -13.15 -1.84 5.64
N ARG A 190 -12.46 -1.85 6.78
CA ARG A 190 -11.04 -1.51 6.87
C ARG A 190 -10.17 -2.58 6.23
N GLU A 191 -10.37 -3.82 6.60
CA GLU A 191 -9.58 -4.97 6.19
C GLU A 191 -9.65 -5.16 4.66
N ILE A 192 -10.85 -5.04 4.10
CA ILE A 192 -11.09 -5.12 2.66
C ILE A 192 -10.40 -3.95 1.93
N ALA A 193 -10.52 -2.73 2.44
CA ALA A 193 -9.89 -1.56 1.84
C ALA A 193 -8.36 -1.65 1.82
N PHE A 194 -7.76 -2.05 2.95
CA PHE A 194 -6.31 -2.19 3.05
C PHE A 194 -5.77 -3.35 2.21
N SER A 195 -6.49 -4.48 2.12
CA SER A 195 -6.09 -5.60 1.29
C SER A 195 -6.05 -5.23 -0.19
N GLU A 196 -7.06 -4.53 -0.68
CA GLU A 196 -7.13 -4.09 -2.08
C GLU A 196 -5.94 -3.22 -2.48
N VAL A 197 -5.68 -2.19 -1.70
CA VAL A 197 -4.57 -1.27 -1.98
C VAL A 197 -3.22 -1.98 -1.81
N ALA A 198 -3.09 -2.90 -0.84
CA ALA A 198 -1.87 -3.68 -0.66
C ALA A 198 -1.59 -4.63 -1.83
N LEU A 199 -2.62 -5.22 -2.46
CA LEU A 199 -2.48 -6.02 -3.67
C LEU A 199 -1.96 -5.20 -4.85
N ILE A 200 -2.53 -4.01 -5.08
CA ILE A 200 -2.10 -3.11 -6.15
C ILE A 200 -0.68 -2.61 -5.87
N TRP A 201 -0.39 -2.22 -4.64
CA TRP A 201 0.95 -1.80 -4.21
C TRP A 201 1.98 -2.90 -4.44
N ALA A 202 1.69 -4.13 -3.99
CA ALA A 202 2.59 -5.26 -4.17
C ALA A 202 2.90 -5.52 -5.64
N ALA A 203 1.88 -5.53 -6.49
CA ALA A 203 2.04 -5.74 -7.92
C ALA A 203 2.82 -4.62 -8.60
N THR A 204 2.57 -3.35 -8.21
CA THR A 204 3.33 -2.20 -8.70
C THR A 204 4.81 -2.30 -8.31
N ASP A 205 5.11 -2.63 -7.04
CA ASP A 205 6.49 -2.82 -6.60
C ASP A 205 7.16 -4.00 -7.32
N GLN A 206 6.43 -5.07 -7.60
CA GLN A 206 6.95 -6.20 -8.39
C GLN A 206 7.26 -5.76 -9.83
N CYS A 207 6.40 -4.96 -10.44
CA CYS A 207 6.60 -4.40 -11.78
C CYS A 207 7.81 -3.44 -11.82
N GLU A 208 8.08 -2.75 -10.74
CA GLU A 208 9.25 -1.88 -10.59
C GLU A 208 10.53 -2.64 -10.17
N HIS A 209 10.52 -3.99 -10.24
CA HIS A 209 11.63 -4.86 -9.86
C HIS A 209 12.01 -4.79 -8.36
N ASN A 210 11.08 -4.41 -7.51
CA ASN A 210 11.28 -4.32 -6.05
C ASN A 210 10.66 -5.53 -5.32
N SER A 211 11.05 -6.74 -5.71
CA SER A 211 10.45 -8.00 -5.28
C SER A 211 10.42 -8.23 -3.76
N ARG A 212 11.38 -7.68 -3.01
CA ARG A 212 11.41 -7.82 -1.54
C ARG A 212 10.25 -7.06 -0.89
N GLN A 213 9.97 -5.83 -1.35
CA GLN A 213 8.86 -5.02 -0.84
C GLN A 213 7.53 -5.62 -1.29
N ALA A 214 7.41 -6.02 -2.55
CA ALA A 214 6.24 -6.70 -3.09
C ALA A 214 5.82 -7.91 -2.24
N GLY A 215 6.76 -8.79 -1.91
CA GLY A 215 6.49 -9.96 -1.09
C GLY A 215 5.96 -9.64 0.31
N SER A 216 6.37 -8.53 0.93
CA SER A 216 5.83 -8.10 2.22
C SER A 216 4.40 -7.58 2.09
N GLN A 217 4.09 -6.84 1.04
CA GLN A 217 2.75 -6.30 0.78
C GLN A 217 1.75 -7.40 0.43
N PHE A 218 2.13 -8.41 -0.36
CA PHE A 218 1.28 -9.57 -0.60
C PHE A 218 0.93 -10.33 0.69
N ARG A 219 1.89 -10.51 1.60
CA ARG A 219 1.61 -11.12 2.92
C ARG A 219 0.70 -10.24 3.79
N MET A 220 0.82 -8.92 3.68
CA MET A 220 -0.10 -8.01 4.37
C MET A 220 -1.52 -8.10 3.80
N ALA A 221 -1.66 -8.11 2.48
CA ALA A 221 -2.95 -8.27 1.82
C ALA A 221 -3.63 -9.58 2.24
N ASP A 222 -2.89 -10.68 2.24
CA ASP A 222 -3.35 -12.00 2.67
C ASP A 222 -3.90 -11.96 4.11
N ARG A 223 -3.16 -11.38 5.05
CA ARG A 223 -3.60 -11.24 6.45
C ARG A 223 -4.86 -10.36 6.59
N TRP A 224 -4.94 -9.27 5.85
CA TRP A 224 -6.15 -8.43 5.87
C TRP A 224 -7.36 -9.19 5.33
N LEU A 225 -7.20 -9.97 4.25
CA LEU A 225 -8.28 -10.79 3.69
C LEU A 225 -8.69 -11.92 4.63
N GLU A 226 -7.74 -12.56 5.30
CA GLU A 226 -8.02 -13.55 6.32
C GLU A 226 -8.88 -12.97 7.46
N GLN A 227 -8.52 -11.78 7.98
CA GLN A 227 -9.30 -11.08 8.99
C GLN A 227 -10.68 -10.67 8.48
N ALA A 228 -10.77 -10.19 7.23
CA ALA A 228 -12.06 -9.84 6.62
C ALA A 228 -12.97 -11.06 6.48
N ARG A 229 -12.41 -12.19 6.04
CA ARG A 229 -13.14 -13.47 5.92
C ARG A 229 -13.61 -13.99 7.28
N GLU A 230 -12.76 -13.92 8.30
CA GLU A 230 -13.12 -14.27 9.67
C GLU A 230 -14.27 -13.39 10.19
N ALA A 231 -14.20 -12.07 9.98
CA ALA A 231 -15.26 -11.14 10.37
C ALA A 231 -16.58 -11.46 9.65
N PHE A 232 -16.52 -11.78 8.35
CA PHE A 232 -17.69 -12.19 7.57
C PHE A 232 -18.30 -13.48 8.11
N VAL A 233 -17.49 -14.52 8.30
CA VAL A 233 -17.95 -15.83 8.81
C VAL A 233 -18.62 -15.72 10.17
N ASN A 234 -18.09 -14.86 11.05
CA ASN A 234 -18.65 -14.62 12.36
C ASN A 234 -19.95 -13.81 12.34
N ALA A 235 -20.17 -12.99 11.31
CA ALA A 235 -21.38 -12.15 11.17
C ALA A 235 -22.53 -12.86 10.44
N HIS A 236 -22.26 -13.94 9.70
CA HIS A 236 -23.19 -14.57 8.78
C HIS A 236 -23.47 -16.03 9.13
N ASN A 237 -24.59 -16.55 8.61
CA ASN A 237 -24.97 -17.94 8.83
C ASN A 237 -24.22 -18.92 7.88
N SER A 238 -24.33 -20.21 8.15
CA SER A 238 -23.62 -21.25 7.37
C SER A 238 -23.97 -21.25 5.88
N LYS A 239 -25.18 -20.87 5.49
CA LYS A 239 -25.58 -20.82 4.07
C LYS A 239 -24.84 -19.70 3.34
N GLU A 240 -24.76 -18.54 3.96
CA GLU A 240 -24.03 -17.38 3.41
C GLU A 240 -22.52 -17.64 3.37
N ASN A 241 -21.99 -18.32 4.39
CA ASN A 241 -20.58 -18.71 4.41
C ASN A 241 -20.23 -19.69 3.29
N VAL A 242 -21.11 -20.67 3.00
CA VAL A 242 -20.92 -21.58 1.86
C VAL A 242 -21.06 -20.85 0.53
N ALA A 243 -21.97 -19.87 0.44
CA ALA A 243 -22.13 -19.06 -0.76
C ALA A 243 -20.88 -18.22 -1.05
N LEU A 244 -20.24 -17.64 -0.01
CA LEU A 244 -18.97 -16.92 -0.14
C LEU A 244 -17.87 -17.83 -0.76
N GLU A 245 -17.74 -19.06 -0.26
CA GLU A 245 -16.76 -20.01 -0.81
C GLU A 245 -17.01 -20.31 -2.27
N GLY A 246 -18.27 -20.47 -2.66
CA GLY A 246 -18.64 -20.65 -4.07
C GLY A 246 -18.31 -19.44 -4.93
N LEU A 247 -18.45 -18.22 -4.39
CA LEU A 247 -18.05 -16.99 -5.07
C LEU A 247 -16.53 -16.90 -5.25
N ILE A 248 -15.77 -17.23 -4.22
CA ILE A 248 -14.30 -17.24 -4.28
C ILE A 248 -13.82 -18.17 -5.40
N VAL A 249 -14.38 -19.36 -5.52
CA VAL A 249 -14.01 -20.32 -6.59
C VAL A 249 -14.31 -19.73 -7.97
N ARG A 250 -15.50 -19.15 -8.17
CA ARG A 250 -15.89 -18.56 -9.46
C ARG A 250 -14.98 -17.39 -9.86
N TYR A 251 -14.68 -16.48 -8.91
CA TYR A 251 -13.74 -15.40 -9.17
C TYR A 251 -12.33 -15.90 -9.44
N TYR A 252 -11.89 -16.96 -8.74
CA TYR A 252 -10.58 -17.54 -9.00
C TYR A 252 -10.47 -18.13 -10.42
N GLU A 253 -11.49 -18.85 -10.88
CA GLU A 253 -11.55 -19.37 -12.25
C GLU A 253 -11.51 -18.23 -13.28
N GLN A 254 -12.14 -17.10 -12.97
CA GLN A 254 -12.18 -15.93 -13.83
C GLN A 254 -10.84 -15.17 -13.86
N TYR A 255 -10.16 -15.06 -12.74
CA TYR A 255 -8.93 -14.27 -12.62
C TYR A 255 -7.66 -15.07 -12.90
N SER A 256 -7.66 -16.38 -12.73
CA SER A 256 -6.47 -17.21 -12.94
C SER A 256 -5.85 -17.10 -14.34
N PRO A 257 -6.61 -16.91 -15.44
CA PRO A 257 -6.03 -16.70 -16.77
C PRO A 257 -5.25 -15.38 -16.91
N PHE A 258 -5.51 -14.40 -16.04
CA PHE A 258 -4.84 -13.10 -16.05
C PHE A 258 -3.59 -13.07 -15.17
N ASP A 259 -3.30 -14.17 -14.46
CA ASP A 259 -2.11 -14.21 -13.62
C ASP A 259 -0.87 -13.89 -14.45
N ALA A 260 -0.26 -12.77 -14.11
CA ALA A 260 0.92 -12.28 -14.78
C ALA A 260 2.16 -13.07 -14.33
N SER A 261 2.21 -14.34 -14.70
CA SER A 261 3.42 -15.16 -14.60
C SER A 261 4.44 -14.73 -15.66
N GLY A 262 4.87 -13.48 -15.63
CA GLY A 262 5.83 -12.91 -16.59
C GLY A 262 5.45 -11.47 -16.95
N ASP A 263 6.37 -10.69 -17.43
CA ASP A 263 6.47 -9.26 -17.82
C ASP A 263 5.20 -8.48 -18.27
N ARG A 264 4.02 -8.76 -17.75
CA ARG A 264 2.76 -8.13 -18.16
C ARG A 264 2.28 -7.06 -17.18
N CYS A 265 3.12 -6.10 -16.89
CA CYS A 265 2.75 -4.93 -16.09
C CYS A 265 2.08 -3.86 -16.97
N ASN A 266 0.86 -4.15 -17.45
CA ASN A 266 0.13 -3.29 -18.38
C ASN A 266 -1.25 -2.88 -17.85
N GLY A 267 -1.53 -3.13 -16.58
CA GLY A 267 -2.86 -2.97 -16.02
C GLY A 267 -3.87 -3.98 -16.53
N GLN A 268 -5.03 -4.02 -15.92
CA GLN A 268 -6.12 -4.92 -16.31
C GLN A 268 -7.46 -4.38 -15.87
N VAL A 269 -8.47 -4.51 -16.73
CA VAL A 269 -9.86 -4.34 -16.36
C VAL A 269 -10.29 -5.63 -15.66
N LEU A 270 -10.78 -5.52 -14.44
CA LEU A 270 -11.28 -6.67 -13.70
C LEU A 270 -12.70 -6.98 -14.17
N PRO A 271 -12.94 -8.19 -14.74
CA PRO A 271 -14.28 -8.57 -15.13
C PRO A 271 -15.18 -8.77 -13.90
N THR A 272 -16.43 -8.38 -14.02
CA THR A 272 -17.49 -8.65 -13.04
C THR A 272 -18.25 -9.92 -13.40
N LEU A 273 -18.83 -10.61 -12.41
CA LEU A 273 -19.59 -11.85 -12.66
C LEU A 273 -20.87 -11.61 -13.51
N ASP A 274 -21.36 -10.39 -13.59
CA ASP A 274 -22.57 -10.03 -14.35
C ASP A 274 -22.33 -9.91 -15.87
N GLN A 275 -21.09 -10.06 -16.34
CA GLN A 275 -20.72 -9.92 -17.75
C GLN A 275 -20.61 -11.25 -18.51
N MET A 276 -21.14 -12.35 -17.94
CA MET A 276 -21.19 -13.66 -18.59
C MET A 276 -22.59 -14.09 -18.99
#